data_d404a381bc6096a0607cbccbf4858022
#
_entry.id   d404a381bc6096a0607cbccbf4858022
#
_cell.length_a   1.000
_cell.length_b   1.000
_cell.length_c   1.000
_cell.angle_alpha   90.00
_cell.angle_beta   90.00
_cell.angle_gamma   90.00
#
_symmetry.space_group_name_H-M   'P 1'
#
loop_
_entity.id
_entity.type
_entity.pdbx_description
1 polymer ?
#
loop_
_entity_poly.entity_id
_entity_poly.type
_entity_poly.pdbx_seq_one_letter_code
_entity_poly.pdbx_strand_id
1 'polypeptide(L)'
;MRFDQPTAPHARPLVSVPIIMRRVLYALVPAMLCHTWYFGPGLLLNFALTASAALLTEGLVLRLRGRPTRHALRDCSALVTAALLSFALPPFVPFWIPLIGGAIAITLAKQLYGGLGKNIFNPAMVGYVFLSLSFPVQMTQWLPPRFGDLDYRPLSVGEHVSYVFTGHLPEDLDVDAVTRATPLDLVKEGLRAGRPFAEIRGGALFGDFGGRGWEWVANFIALGGLYLLYTGTIRWHIPTSFLSGLLVPATVLYVIDPSAFATPGFHLFSGATMLGAFFIATEPVSAAGTDRGRLIYGAGIGLLVYALRTWGAYPDGVAFSVLLMNGTVPLINRYTRPRIYGQR
;
A
#
# COMPACT_ATOMS: atom_id res chain seq x y z
N MET A 1 -53.15 25.27 17.03
CA MET A 1 -51.71 25.30 17.30
C MET A 1 -51.00 24.61 16.14
N ARG A 2 -50.36 25.35 15.25
CA ARG A 2 -49.46 24.77 14.23
C ARG A 2 -48.10 24.61 14.88
N PHE A 3 -47.67 23.39 15.06
CA PHE A 3 -46.29 23.12 15.40
C PHE A 3 -45.44 23.32 14.15
N ASP A 4 -44.74 24.44 14.05
CA ASP A 4 -43.67 24.62 13.09
C ASP A 4 -42.52 23.69 13.57
N GLN A 5 -42.59 22.44 13.17
CA GLN A 5 -41.43 21.58 13.27
C GLN A 5 -40.44 22.06 12.21
N PRO A 6 -39.24 22.48 12.58
CA PRO A 6 -38.18 22.68 11.60
C PRO A 6 -38.00 21.34 10.91
N THR A 7 -38.32 21.32 9.61
CA THR A 7 -38.07 20.14 8.76
C THR A 7 -36.57 19.82 8.81
N ALA A 8 -36.20 18.92 9.71
CA ALA A 8 -34.95 18.23 9.51
C ALA A 8 -35.05 17.46 8.20
N PRO A 9 -34.06 17.54 7.33
CA PRO A 9 -32.83 16.85 7.66
C PRO A 9 -31.68 17.84 7.71
N HIS A 10 -30.95 17.79 8.75
CA HIS A 10 -29.58 18.26 8.71
C HIS A 10 -28.83 17.37 7.73
N ALA A 11 -28.96 17.66 6.43
CA ALA A 11 -28.15 17.09 5.39
C ALA A 11 -26.72 17.57 5.69
N ARG A 12 -25.98 16.78 6.47
CA ARG A 12 -24.52 16.90 6.43
C ARG A 12 -24.19 16.81 4.94
N PRO A 13 -23.43 17.78 4.38
CA PRO A 13 -23.04 17.69 2.98
C PRO A 13 -22.37 16.32 2.82
N LEU A 14 -23.02 15.43 2.08
CA LEU A 14 -22.45 14.12 1.75
C LEU A 14 -21.20 14.42 0.97
N VAL A 15 -20.03 14.21 1.59
CA VAL A 15 -18.76 14.40 0.90
C VAL A 15 -18.77 13.40 -0.25
N SER A 16 -18.79 13.91 -1.48
CA SER A 16 -18.91 13.06 -2.67
C SER A 16 -17.67 12.19 -2.83
N VAL A 17 -17.86 10.98 -3.38
CA VAL A 17 -16.76 10.04 -3.63
C VAL A 17 -15.58 10.69 -4.36
N PRO A 18 -15.75 11.49 -5.42
CA PRO A 18 -14.64 12.17 -6.08
C PRO A 18 -13.83 13.12 -5.18
N ILE A 19 -14.48 13.72 -4.17
CA ILE A 19 -13.78 14.59 -3.22
C ILE A 19 -12.89 13.73 -2.30
N ILE A 20 -13.41 12.62 -1.79
CA ILE A 20 -12.65 11.67 -0.96
C ILE A 20 -11.45 11.15 -1.74
N MET A 21 -11.64 10.65 -2.96
CA MET A 21 -10.56 10.08 -3.78
C MET A 21 -9.50 11.11 -4.13
N ARG A 22 -9.88 12.37 -4.43
CA ARG A 22 -8.92 13.45 -4.65
C ARG A 22 -8.12 13.80 -3.41
N ARG A 23 -8.73 13.80 -2.21
CA ARG A 23 -7.99 14.02 -0.95
C ARG A 23 -6.96 12.94 -0.73
N VAL A 24 -7.28 11.68 -1.04
CA VAL A 24 -6.31 10.56 -0.95
C VAL A 24 -5.15 10.78 -1.92
N LEU A 25 -5.43 11.16 -3.18
CA LEU A 25 -4.37 11.45 -4.16
C LEU A 25 -3.48 12.61 -3.69
N TYR A 26 -4.07 13.73 -3.23
CA TYR A 26 -3.30 14.88 -2.71
C TYR A 26 -2.43 14.50 -1.50
N ALA A 27 -2.94 13.66 -0.61
CA ALA A 27 -2.20 13.17 0.55
C ALA A 27 -0.97 12.33 0.17
N LEU A 28 -0.98 11.67 -0.99
CA LEU A 28 0.14 10.87 -1.49
C LEU A 28 1.20 11.68 -2.26
N VAL A 29 0.87 12.90 -2.73
CA VAL A 29 1.80 13.70 -3.55
C VAL A 29 3.15 13.94 -2.86
N PRO A 30 3.23 14.36 -1.58
CA PRO A 30 4.52 14.58 -0.92
C PRO A 30 5.38 13.31 -0.89
N ALA A 31 4.76 12.15 -0.64
CA ALA A 31 5.45 10.86 -0.64
C ALA A 31 5.92 10.46 -2.04
N MET A 32 5.12 10.73 -3.09
CA MET A 32 5.52 10.50 -4.49
C MET A 32 6.74 11.33 -4.86
N LEU A 33 6.77 12.60 -4.47
CA LEU A 33 7.91 13.50 -4.72
C LEU A 33 9.16 13.01 -3.96
N CYS A 34 9.01 12.65 -2.68
CA CYS A 34 10.09 12.10 -1.88
C CYS A 34 10.64 10.80 -2.48
N HIS A 35 9.76 9.87 -2.88
CA HIS A 35 10.17 8.62 -3.52
C HIS A 35 10.94 8.88 -4.82
N THR A 36 10.43 9.79 -5.67
CA THR A 36 11.08 10.16 -6.92
C THR A 36 12.46 10.80 -6.68
N TRP A 37 12.61 11.56 -5.61
CA TRP A 37 13.89 12.15 -5.22
C TRP A 37 14.92 11.09 -4.88
N TYR A 38 14.55 10.09 -4.05
CA TYR A 38 15.48 9.05 -3.59
C TYR A 38 15.70 7.93 -4.61
N PHE A 39 14.68 7.52 -5.36
CA PHE A 39 14.71 6.29 -6.18
C PHE A 39 14.53 6.56 -7.69
N GLY A 40 14.37 7.82 -8.09
CA GLY A 40 14.20 8.20 -9.49
C GLY A 40 12.75 8.15 -9.98
N PRO A 41 12.53 8.34 -11.29
CA PRO A 41 11.22 8.59 -11.88
C PRO A 41 10.32 7.34 -11.96
N GLY A 42 10.82 6.16 -11.59
CA GLY A 42 10.12 4.89 -11.79
C GLY A 42 8.73 4.84 -11.19
N LEU A 43 8.53 5.37 -9.98
CA LEU A 43 7.21 5.43 -9.36
C LEU A 43 6.22 6.25 -10.20
N LEU A 44 6.64 7.38 -10.78
CA LEU A 44 5.79 8.22 -11.63
C LEU A 44 5.45 7.52 -12.95
N LEU A 45 6.41 6.79 -13.53
CA LEU A 45 6.18 5.95 -14.71
C LEU A 45 5.20 4.83 -14.40
N ASN A 46 5.41 4.11 -13.30
CA ASN A 46 4.49 3.08 -12.84
C ASN A 46 3.08 3.64 -12.62
N PHE A 47 2.97 4.83 -12.00
CA PHE A 47 1.67 5.49 -11.81
C PHE A 47 0.99 5.83 -13.14
N ALA A 48 1.71 6.42 -14.08
CA ALA A 48 1.15 6.77 -15.39
C ALA A 48 0.68 5.53 -16.17
N LEU A 49 1.48 4.47 -16.18
CA LEU A 49 1.17 3.21 -16.87
C LEU A 49 0.00 2.48 -16.19
N THR A 50 0.04 2.34 -14.86
CA THR A 50 -1.05 1.70 -14.09
C THR A 50 -2.35 2.49 -14.20
N ALA A 51 -2.30 3.82 -14.13
CA ALA A 51 -3.48 4.67 -14.29
C ALA A 51 -4.08 4.55 -15.68
N SER A 52 -3.25 4.53 -16.72
CA SER A 52 -3.71 4.33 -18.10
C SER A 52 -4.40 2.99 -18.26
N ALA A 53 -3.78 1.90 -17.78
CA ALA A 53 -4.37 0.56 -17.83
C ALA A 53 -5.67 0.48 -17.04
N ALA A 54 -5.70 1.04 -15.83
CA ALA A 54 -6.86 1.02 -14.96
C ALA A 54 -8.05 1.76 -15.59
N LEU A 55 -7.83 2.97 -16.11
CA LEU A 55 -8.88 3.76 -16.77
C LEU A 55 -9.39 3.12 -18.07
N LEU A 56 -8.48 2.60 -18.91
CA LEU A 56 -8.83 1.91 -20.15
C LEU A 56 -9.65 0.65 -19.86
N THR A 57 -9.19 -0.17 -18.92
CA THR A 57 -9.87 -1.41 -18.52
C THR A 57 -11.24 -1.11 -17.92
N GLU A 58 -11.35 -0.11 -17.04
CA GLU A 58 -12.63 0.28 -16.45
C GLU A 58 -13.60 0.77 -17.53
N GLY A 59 -13.14 1.64 -18.42
CA GLY A 59 -13.93 2.14 -19.54
C GLY A 59 -14.41 1.03 -20.46
N LEU A 60 -13.54 0.07 -20.79
CA LEU A 60 -13.87 -1.08 -21.64
C LEU A 60 -14.91 -1.98 -20.97
N VAL A 61 -14.70 -2.38 -19.71
CA VAL A 61 -15.63 -3.26 -18.99
C VAL A 61 -17.00 -2.61 -18.82
N LEU A 62 -17.06 -1.32 -18.52
CA LEU A 62 -18.32 -0.59 -18.40
C LEU A 62 -19.06 -0.51 -19.73
N ARG A 63 -18.35 -0.26 -20.84
CA ARG A 63 -18.95 -0.28 -22.19
C ARG A 63 -19.51 -1.65 -22.56
N LEU A 64 -18.76 -2.71 -22.31
CA LEU A 64 -19.20 -4.10 -22.56
C LEU A 64 -20.45 -4.47 -21.73
N ARG A 65 -20.62 -3.84 -20.55
CA ARG A 65 -21.79 -4.01 -19.69
C ARG A 65 -22.95 -3.05 -19.99
N GLY A 66 -22.84 -2.20 -20.98
CA GLY A 66 -23.85 -1.19 -21.31
C GLY A 66 -24.05 -0.13 -20.20
N ARG A 67 -23.02 0.11 -19.34
CA ARG A 67 -23.10 1.08 -18.23
C ARG A 67 -22.48 2.42 -18.62
N PRO A 68 -22.97 3.55 -18.06
CA PRO A 68 -22.43 4.87 -18.34
C PRO A 68 -20.98 4.99 -17.81
N THR A 69 -20.03 5.24 -18.72
CA THR A 69 -18.60 5.30 -18.41
C THR A 69 -18.17 6.63 -17.77
N ARG A 70 -18.79 7.75 -18.22
CA ARG A 70 -18.34 9.11 -17.85
C ARG A 70 -18.36 9.39 -16.35
N HIS A 71 -19.34 8.87 -15.62
CA HIS A 71 -19.46 9.10 -14.18
C HIS A 71 -18.44 8.28 -13.40
N ALA A 72 -18.26 7.02 -13.75
CA ALA A 72 -17.32 6.12 -13.11
C ALA A 72 -15.86 6.54 -13.31
N LEU A 73 -15.48 6.97 -14.53
CA LEU A 73 -14.12 7.44 -14.80
C LEU A 73 -13.77 8.78 -14.12
N ARG A 74 -14.79 9.55 -13.70
CA ARG A 74 -14.59 10.83 -13.00
C ARG A 74 -14.54 10.72 -11.49
N ASP A 75 -14.80 9.55 -10.92
CA ASP A 75 -14.78 9.36 -9.46
C ASP A 75 -13.36 9.29 -8.87
N CYS A 76 -12.33 9.22 -9.70
CA CYS A 76 -10.91 9.10 -9.36
C CYS A 76 -10.51 7.81 -8.62
N SER A 77 -11.41 6.83 -8.45
CA SER A 77 -11.09 5.60 -7.73
C SER A 77 -10.06 4.72 -8.45
N ALA A 78 -10.09 4.69 -9.80
CA ALA A 78 -9.07 4.01 -10.59
C ALA A 78 -7.69 4.65 -10.42
N LEU A 79 -7.62 5.99 -10.29
CA LEU A 79 -6.37 6.71 -10.03
C LEU A 79 -5.83 6.43 -8.64
N VAL A 80 -6.69 6.31 -7.62
CA VAL A 80 -6.27 5.90 -6.27
C VAL A 80 -5.72 4.48 -6.29
N THR A 81 -6.41 3.54 -6.95
CA THR A 81 -5.90 2.17 -7.14
C THR A 81 -4.52 2.18 -7.83
N ALA A 82 -4.36 2.98 -8.88
CA ALA A 82 -3.09 3.12 -9.58
C ALA A 82 -1.99 3.69 -8.69
N ALA A 83 -2.27 4.72 -7.89
CA ALA A 83 -1.31 5.33 -6.99
C ALA A 83 -0.84 4.32 -5.92
N LEU A 84 -1.77 3.63 -5.26
CA LEU A 84 -1.44 2.63 -4.25
C LEU A 84 -0.65 1.45 -4.81
N LEU A 85 -1.03 0.95 -6.00
CA LEU A 85 -0.30 -0.12 -6.66
C LEU A 85 1.11 0.34 -7.05
N SER A 86 1.27 1.57 -7.56
CA SER A 86 2.57 2.09 -7.98
C SER A 86 3.57 2.21 -6.83
N PHE A 87 3.12 2.56 -5.62
CA PHE A 87 3.96 2.52 -4.43
C PHE A 87 4.38 1.11 -4.01
N ALA A 88 3.57 0.11 -4.35
CA ALA A 88 3.87 -1.28 -4.05
C ALA A 88 4.78 -1.95 -5.10
N LEU A 89 4.87 -1.39 -6.31
CA LEU A 89 5.73 -1.90 -7.37
C LEU A 89 7.17 -1.42 -7.22
N PRO A 90 8.17 -2.25 -7.54
CA PRO A 90 9.54 -1.77 -7.69
C PRO A 90 9.61 -0.65 -8.73
N PRO A 91 10.41 0.40 -8.50
CA PRO A 91 10.51 1.53 -9.44
C PRO A 91 11.18 1.15 -10.76
N PHE A 92 11.82 -0.01 -10.84
CA PHE A 92 12.61 -0.48 -11.97
C PHE A 92 12.00 -1.75 -12.59
N VAL A 93 10.72 -1.65 -13.00
CA VAL A 93 10.02 -2.77 -13.66
C VAL A 93 9.71 -2.44 -15.12
N PRO A 94 9.68 -3.44 -16.02
CA PRO A 94 9.25 -3.27 -17.40
C PRO A 94 7.82 -2.70 -17.50
N PHE A 95 7.56 -1.90 -18.54
CA PHE A 95 6.27 -1.18 -18.73
C PHE A 95 5.03 -2.07 -18.67
N TRP A 96 5.14 -3.33 -19.07
CA TRP A 96 4.01 -4.25 -19.10
C TRP A 96 3.57 -4.73 -17.70
N ILE A 97 4.44 -4.72 -16.70
CA ILE A 97 4.12 -5.09 -15.31
C ILE A 97 3.04 -4.15 -14.73
N PRO A 98 3.22 -2.81 -14.68
CA PRO A 98 2.19 -1.91 -14.19
C PRO A 98 0.90 -1.94 -15.03
N LEU A 99 1.00 -2.19 -16.35
CA LEU A 99 -0.18 -2.34 -17.20
C LEU A 99 -1.02 -3.57 -16.82
N ILE A 100 -0.38 -4.72 -16.67
CA ILE A 100 -1.06 -5.96 -16.23
C ILE A 100 -1.65 -5.78 -14.84
N GLY A 101 -0.85 -5.24 -13.89
CA GLY A 101 -1.31 -5.01 -12.52
C GLY A 101 -2.54 -4.12 -12.43
N GLY A 102 -2.55 -3.01 -13.18
CA GLY A 102 -3.69 -2.09 -13.25
C GLY A 102 -4.93 -2.74 -13.86
N ALA A 103 -4.76 -3.48 -14.95
CA ALA A 103 -5.86 -4.20 -15.60
C ALA A 103 -6.48 -5.28 -14.68
N ILE A 104 -5.64 -6.09 -14.03
CA ILE A 104 -6.08 -7.13 -13.07
C ILE A 104 -6.77 -6.51 -11.86
N ALA A 105 -6.19 -5.46 -11.26
CA ALA A 105 -6.77 -4.77 -10.12
C ALA A 105 -8.21 -4.29 -10.41
N ILE A 106 -8.41 -3.68 -11.56
CA ILE A 106 -9.75 -3.18 -11.95
C ILE A 106 -10.68 -4.32 -12.36
N THR A 107 -10.22 -5.28 -13.14
CA THR A 107 -11.08 -6.36 -13.64
C THR A 107 -11.52 -7.28 -12.52
N LEU A 108 -10.57 -7.90 -11.81
CA LEU A 108 -10.87 -8.94 -10.82
C LEU A 108 -11.39 -8.36 -9.51
N ALA A 109 -10.78 -7.31 -8.98
CA ALA A 109 -11.14 -6.84 -7.65
C ALA A 109 -12.27 -5.81 -7.64
N LYS A 110 -12.45 -5.02 -8.71
CA LYS A 110 -13.47 -3.97 -8.75
C LYS A 110 -14.66 -4.35 -9.65
N GLN A 111 -14.40 -4.61 -10.93
CA GLN A 111 -15.48 -4.76 -11.91
C GLN A 111 -16.17 -6.13 -11.84
N LEU A 112 -15.47 -7.20 -11.48
CA LEU A 112 -16.06 -8.54 -11.33
C LEU A 112 -17.19 -8.53 -10.30
N TYR A 113 -17.03 -7.81 -9.21
CA TYR A 113 -18.03 -7.66 -8.14
C TYR A 113 -19.13 -6.63 -8.44
N GLY A 114 -19.06 -5.89 -9.54
CA GLY A 114 -20.10 -4.94 -9.96
C GLY A 114 -19.73 -3.47 -9.88
N GLY A 115 -18.47 -3.14 -9.62
CA GLY A 115 -17.90 -1.79 -9.58
C GLY A 115 -17.66 -1.25 -8.18
N LEU A 116 -17.37 0.04 -8.09
CA LEU A 116 -17.06 0.72 -6.83
C LEU A 116 -18.16 0.51 -5.78
N GLY A 117 -17.76 0.23 -4.55
CA GLY A 117 -18.68 0.01 -3.43
C GLY A 117 -19.16 -1.44 -3.26
N LYS A 118 -18.78 -2.36 -4.16
CA LYS A 118 -19.12 -3.78 -4.10
C LYS A 118 -17.92 -4.70 -4.03
N ASN A 119 -16.70 -4.16 -4.10
CA ASN A 119 -15.47 -4.93 -4.02
C ASN A 119 -15.29 -5.50 -2.59
N ILE A 120 -14.99 -6.79 -2.52
CA ILE A 120 -14.68 -7.48 -1.27
C ILE A 120 -13.23 -7.22 -0.87
N PHE A 121 -12.34 -7.17 -1.85
CA PHE A 121 -10.89 -7.01 -1.68
C PHE A 121 -10.43 -5.64 -2.15
N ASN A 122 -9.34 -5.14 -1.55
CA ASN A 122 -8.67 -3.93 -2.00
C ASN A 122 -8.08 -4.17 -3.41
N PRO A 123 -8.48 -3.36 -4.43
CA PRO A 123 -8.07 -3.60 -5.81
C PRO A 123 -6.55 -3.50 -6.05
N ALA A 124 -5.89 -2.53 -5.43
CA ALA A 124 -4.44 -2.37 -5.57
C ALA A 124 -3.69 -3.59 -5.02
N MET A 125 -4.14 -4.13 -3.89
CA MET A 125 -3.51 -5.31 -3.28
C MET A 125 -3.75 -6.59 -4.07
N VAL A 126 -4.92 -6.75 -4.69
CA VAL A 126 -5.16 -7.88 -5.62
C VAL A 126 -4.21 -7.80 -6.81
N GLY A 127 -4.05 -6.62 -7.42
CA GLY A 127 -3.10 -6.43 -8.51
C GLY A 127 -1.66 -6.74 -8.08
N TYR A 128 -1.24 -6.24 -6.92
CA TYR A 128 0.10 -6.50 -6.38
C TYR A 128 0.35 -7.99 -6.11
N VAL A 129 -0.56 -8.67 -5.42
CA VAL A 129 -0.40 -10.11 -5.12
C VAL A 129 -0.38 -10.94 -6.40
N PHE A 130 -1.25 -10.64 -7.36
CA PHE A 130 -1.21 -11.28 -8.67
C PHE A 130 0.16 -11.14 -9.33
N LEU A 131 0.72 -9.93 -9.38
CA LEU A 131 2.04 -9.69 -9.97
C LEU A 131 3.16 -10.39 -9.20
N SER A 132 3.13 -10.36 -7.87
CA SER A 132 4.14 -10.99 -7.02
C SER A 132 4.18 -12.52 -7.18
N LEU A 133 3.04 -13.14 -7.43
CA LEU A 133 2.95 -14.59 -7.65
C LEU A 133 3.30 -14.97 -9.10
N SER A 134 2.92 -14.14 -10.08
CA SER A 134 3.10 -14.46 -11.50
C SER A 134 4.47 -14.04 -12.03
N PHE A 135 5.07 -12.98 -11.48
CA PHE A 135 6.31 -12.36 -11.97
C PHE A 135 7.28 -12.05 -10.81
N PRO A 136 7.69 -13.06 -10.02
CA PRO A 136 8.49 -12.83 -8.81
C PRO A 136 9.83 -12.14 -9.10
N VAL A 137 10.49 -12.47 -10.21
CA VAL A 137 11.79 -11.88 -10.58
C VAL A 137 11.68 -10.37 -10.77
N GLN A 138 10.68 -9.89 -11.52
CA GLN A 138 10.46 -8.47 -11.74
C GLN A 138 10.05 -7.74 -10.46
N MET A 139 9.35 -8.41 -9.57
CA MET A 139 8.88 -7.83 -8.31
C MET A 139 9.96 -7.72 -7.22
N THR A 140 11.16 -8.24 -7.47
CA THR A 140 12.33 -8.11 -6.57
C THR A 140 13.37 -7.09 -7.05
N GLN A 141 13.20 -6.48 -8.22
CA GLN A 141 14.13 -5.53 -8.81
C GLN A 141 14.01 -4.12 -8.21
N TRP A 142 14.48 -3.95 -6.97
CA TRP A 142 14.45 -2.67 -6.29
C TRP A 142 15.73 -1.87 -6.52
N LEU A 143 15.58 -0.57 -6.76
CA LEU A 143 16.72 0.36 -6.83
C LEU A 143 17.15 0.79 -5.43
N PRO A 144 18.45 0.87 -5.15
CA PRO A 144 18.94 1.51 -3.93
C PRO A 144 18.72 3.02 -3.99
N PRO A 145 18.72 3.72 -2.84
CA PRO A 145 18.58 5.18 -2.81
C PRO A 145 19.76 5.85 -3.52
N ARG A 146 19.49 6.94 -4.24
CA ARG A 146 20.49 7.70 -5.02
C ARG A 146 21.55 8.39 -4.16
N PHE A 147 21.28 8.56 -2.88
CA PHE A 147 22.13 9.29 -1.94
C PHE A 147 22.65 8.36 -0.87
N GLY A 148 23.96 8.43 -0.60
CA GLY A 148 24.65 7.64 0.40
C GLY A 148 25.96 7.06 -0.15
N ASP A 149 26.77 6.47 0.75
CA ASP A 149 28.04 5.83 0.41
C ASP A 149 27.83 4.42 -0.16
N LEU A 150 26.98 4.32 -1.18
CA LEU A 150 26.72 3.06 -1.87
C LEU A 150 27.59 3.02 -3.12
N ASP A 151 28.34 1.96 -3.26
CA ASP A 151 29.16 1.72 -4.45
C ASP A 151 28.26 1.23 -5.61
N TYR A 152 27.56 2.19 -6.24
CA TYR A 152 26.80 1.96 -7.45
C TYR A 152 26.64 3.25 -8.26
N ARG A 153 26.49 3.12 -9.58
CA ARG A 153 26.18 4.24 -10.48
C ARG A 153 24.67 4.47 -10.52
N PRO A 154 24.13 5.61 -10.06
CA PRO A 154 22.73 5.95 -10.23
C PRO A 154 22.37 6.09 -11.71
N LEU A 155 21.24 5.52 -12.11
CA LEU A 155 20.73 5.67 -13.47
C LEU A 155 20.30 7.11 -13.72
N SER A 156 20.62 7.64 -14.88
CA SER A 156 20.02 8.87 -15.39
C SER A 156 18.53 8.64 -15.69
N VAL A 157 17.76 9.73 -15.79
CA VAL A 157 16.33 9.63 -16.14
C VAL A 157 16.13 8.96 -17.49
N GLY A 158 17.00 9.27 -18.48
CA GLY A 158 16.93 8.65 -19.81
C GLY A 158 17.19 7.16 -19.80
N GLU A 159 18.22 6.70 -19.10
CA GLU A 159 18.55 5.27 -18.94
C GLU A 159 17.41 4.51 -18.25
N HIS A 160 16.83 5.11 -17.19
CA HIS A 160 15.70 4.52 -16.49
C HIS A 160 14.49 4.36 -17.42
N VAL A 161 14.11 5.40 -18.17
CA VAL A 161 13.01 5.35 -19.12
C VAL A 161 13.31 4.35 -20.23
N SER A 162 14.53 4.34 -20.77
CA SER A 162 14.96 3.38 -21.80
C SER A 162 14.74 1.94 -21.31
N TYR A 163 15.23 1.60 -20.12
CA TYR A 163 15.06 0.26 -19.56
C TYR A 163 13.59 -0.12 -19.38
N VAL A 164 12.77 0.77 -18.81
CA VAL A 164 11.34 0.49 -18.60
C VAL A 164 10.64 0.10 -19.90
N PHE A 165 10.96 0.76 -21.02
CA PHE A 165 10.26 0.53 -22.30
C PHE A 165 10.95 -0.46 -23.23
N THR A 166 12.27 -0.59 -23.20
CA THR A 166 13.03 -1.44 -24.14
C THR A 166 13.65 -2.66 -23.47
N GLY A 167 13.77 -2.66 -22.14
CA GLY A 167 14.50 -3.70 -21.40
C GLY A 167 16.02 -3.61 -21.53
N HIS A 168 16.56 -2.58 -22.22
CA HIS A 168 17.99 -2.42 -22.45
C HIS A 168 18.60 -1.37 -21.53
N LEU A 169 19.67 -1.76 -20.87
CA LEU A 169 20.62 -0.89 -20.16
C LEU A 169 21.81 -0.55 -21.08
N PRO A 170 22.60 0.48 -20.77
CA PRO A 170 23.91 0.69 -21.37
C PRO A 170 24.78 -0.56 -21.28
N GLU A 171 25.67 -0.75 -22.27
CA GLU A 171 26.52 -1.96 -22.40
C GLU A 171 27.42 -2.21 -21.17
N ASP A 172 27.70 -1.17 -20.39
CA ASP A 172 28.52 -1.20 -19.17
C ASP A 172 27.73 -1.55 -17.89
N LEU A 173 26.40 -1.76 -17.97
CA LEU A 173 25.53 -1.99 -16.83
C LEU A 173 24.63 -3.23 -17.00
N ASP A 174 24.66 -4.08 -15.98
CA ASP A 174 23.72 -5.18 -15.81
C ASP A 174 22.61 -4.83 -14.81
N VAL A 175 21.47 -5.50 -14.90
CA VAL A 175 20.33 -5.34 -13.98
C VAL A 175 20.77 -5.62 -12.54
N ASP A 176 21.58 -6.64 -12.31
CA ASP A 176 22.11 -7.00 -10.99
C ASP A 176 23.08 -5.96 -10.43
N ALA A 177 23.74 -5.19 -11.29
CA ALA A 177 24.62 -4.11 -10.87
C ALA A 177 23.86 -2.89 -10.34
N VAL A 178 22.65 -2.65 -10.82
CA VAL A 178 21.81 -1.48 -10.48
C VAL A 178 20.71 -1.79 -9.47
N THR A 179 20.35 -3.05 -9.29
CA THR A 179 19.33 -3.48 -8.30
C THR A 179 19.95 -3.99 -7.01
N ARG A 180 19.26 -3.88 -5.91
CA ARG A 180 19.70 -4.36 -4.59
C ARG A 180 18.52 -4.94 -3.83
N ALA A 181 18.82 -5.86 -2.90
CA ALA A 181 17.88 -6.32 -1.91
C ALA A 181 17.38 -5.15 -1.05
N THR A 182 16.09 -5.14 -0.73
CA THR A 182 15.54 -4.11 0.18
C THR A 182 16.06 -4.32 1.61
N PRO A 183 16.00 -3.29 2.48
CA PRO A 183 16.32 -3.46 3.90
C PRO A 183 15.53 -4.58 4.59
N LEU A 184 14.27 -4.81 4.17
CA LEU A 184 13.46 -5.93 4.67
C LEU A 184 14.01 -7.29 4.23
N ASP A 185 14.45 -7.42 2.98
CA ASP A 185 15.08 -8.65 2.48
C ASP A 185 16.37 -8.94 3.25
N LEU A 186 17.24 -7.92 3.38
CA LEU A 186 18.53 -8.07 4.08
C LEU A 186 18.34 -8.48 5.54
N VAL A 187 17.39 -7.87 6.25
CA VAL A 187 17.10 -8.25 7.65
C VAL A 187 16.56 -9.67 7.70
N LYS A 188 15.63 -10.02 6.84
CA LYS A 188 15.03 -11.35 6.82
C LYS A 188 16.05 -12.45 6.54
N GLU A 189 16.85 -12.28 5.50
CA GLU A 189 17.89 -13.23 5.12
C GLU A 189 19.02 -13.29 6.15
N GLY A 190 19.46 -12.13 6.66
CA GLY A 190 20.49 -12.05 7.65
C GLY A 190 20.12 -12.74 8.97
N LEU A 191 18.90 -12.49 9.49
CA LEU A 191 18.39 -13.16 10.68
C LEU A 191 18.23 -14.67 10.48
N ARG A 192 17.75 -15.10 9.31
CA ARG A 192 17.67 -16.54 8.95
C ARG A 192 19.05 -17.19 8.88
N ALA A 193 20.06 -16.45 8.46
CA ALA A 193 21.46 -16.90 8.46
C ALA A 193 22.12 -16.85 9.86
N GLY A 194 21.37 -16.50 10.90
CA GLY A 194 21.87 -16.42 12.28
C GLY A 194 22.70 -15.18 12.58
N ARG A 195 22.70 -14.16 11.71
CA ARG A 195 23.42 -12.90 11.97
C ARG A 195 22.61 -12.01 12.92
N PRO A 196 23.25 -11.39 13.94
CA PRO A 196 22.57 -10.49 14.83
C PRO A 196 21.97 -9.25 14.10
N PHE A 197 20.80 -8.78 14.52
CA PHE A 197 20.17 -7.61 13.92
C PHE A 197 21.06 -6.36 13.93
N ALA A 198 21.83 -6.16 15.02
CA ALA A 198 22.76 -5.03 15.13
C ALA A 198 23.86 -5.03 14.06
N GLU A 199 24.38 -6.21 13.69
CA GLU A 199 25.36 -6.37 12.61
C GLU A 199 24.74 -6.04 11.25
N ILE A 200 23.54 -6.57 10.97
CA ILE A 200 22.84 -6.34 9.70
C ILE A 200 22.55 -4.85 9.51
N ARG A 201 22.07 -4.17 10.57
CA ARG A 201 21.74 -2.75 10.58
C ARG A 201 22.97 -1.85 10.33
N GLY A 202 24.19 -2.31 10.59
CA GLY A 202 25.43 -1.57 10.29
C GLY A 202 25.69 -1.37 8.79
N GLY A 203 24.93 -1.98 7.89
CA GLY A 203 25.08 -1.84 6.44
C GLY A 203 24.67 -0.47 5.91
N ALA A 204 25.27 -0.05 4.79
CA ALA A 204 25.08 1.28 4.17
C ALA A 204 23.64 1.59 3.71
N LEU A 205 22.79 0.56 3.53
CA LEU A 205 21.39 0.72 3.12
C LEU A 205 20.46 1.11 4.27
N PHE A 206 20.93 1.08 5.53
CA PHE A 206 20.12 1.39 6.70
C PHE A 206 20.24 2.86 7.09
N GLY A 207 19.12 3.43 7.54
CA GLY A 207 19.01 4.76 8.15
C GLY A 207 18.88 4.68 9.67
N ASP A 208 18.23 5.69 10.27
CA ASP A 208 18.09 5.76 11.73
C ASP A 208 17.12 4.71 12.30
N PHE A 209 16.04 4.43 11.60
CA PHE A 209 15.00 3.48 12.02
C PHE A 209 14.75 2.39 10.99
N GLY A 210 14.78 2.71 9.70
CA GLY A 210 14.46 1.81 8.59
C GLY A 210 15.56 1.79 7.54
N GLY A 211 15.17 1.61 6.28
CA GLY A 211 16.07 1.76 5.15
C GLY A 211 16.27 3.23 4.78
N ARG A 212 17.52 3.59 4.43
CA ARG A 212 17.87 4.93 3.97
C ARG A 212 16.98 5.33 2.78
N GLY A 213 16.36 6.50 2.83
CA GLY A 213 15.36 6.95 1.85
C GLY A 213 13.97 6.37 2.07
N TRP A 214 13.83 5.07 2.38
CA TRP A 214 12.55 4.42 2.65
C TRP A 214 11.83 5.00 3.87
N GLU A 215 12.59 5.29 4.94
CA GLU A 215 12.04 5.92 6.15
C GLU A 215 11.48 7.33 5.88
N TRP A 216 12.11 8.10 5.00
CA TRP A 216 11.58 9.41 4.59
C TRP A 216 10.29 9.29 3.78
N VAL A 217 10.24 8.33 2.85
CA VAL A 217 9.00 8.02 2.12
C VAL A 217 7.89 7.62 3.10
N ALA A 218 8.21 6.75 4.09
CA ALA A 218 7.26 6.34 5.13
C ALA A 218 6.77 7.54 5.97
N ASN A 219 7.66 8.48 6.33
CA ASN A 219 7.30 9.70 7.04
C ASN A 219 6.33 10.59 6.24
N PHE A 220 6.58 10.78 4.94
CA PHE A 220 5.68 11.56 4.09
C PHE A 220 4.34 10.86 3.85
N ILE A 221 4.33 9.52 3.80
CA ILE A 221 3.08 8.75 3.77
C ILE A 221 2.32 8.94 5.09
N ALA A 222 2.99 8.87 6.24
CA ALA A 222 2.37 9.12 7.54
C ALA A 222 1.81 10.54 7.64
N LEU A 223 2.53 11.56 7.16
CA LEU A 223 2.04 12.94 7.08
C LEU A 223 0.76 13.03 6.25
N GLY A 224 0.73 12.39 5.07
CA GLY A 224 -0.48 12.28 4.26
C GLY A 224 -1.63 11.58 4.99
N GLY A 225 -1.32 10.53 5.75
CA GLY A 225 -2.28 9.83 6.62
C GLY A 225 -2.87 10.72 7.72
N LEU A 226 -2.04 11.52 8.38
CA LEU A 226 -2.47 12.51 9.37
C LEU A 226 -3.37 13.59 8.75
N TYR A 227 -3.06 14.04 7.53
CA TYR A 227 -3.95 14.93 6.78
C TYR A 227 -5.32 14.27 6.51
N LEU A 228 -5.38 12.98 6.16
CA LEU A 228 -6.65 12.28 5.97
C LEU A 228 -7.45 12.11 7.28
N LEU A 229 -6.78 11.91 8.40
CA LEU A 229 -7.40 11.92 9.74
C LEU A 229 -7.94 13.31 10.09
N TYR A 230 -7.16 14.35 9.89
CA TYR A 230 -7.55 15.73 10.16
C TYR A 230 -8.77 16.16 9.33
N THR A 231 -8.82 15.78 8.06
CA THR A 231 -9.96 16.08 7.18
C THR A 231 -11.18 15.17 7.41
N GLY A 232 -11.09 14.20 8.34
CA GLY A 232 -12.15 13.24 8.60
C GLY A 232 -12.41 12.27 7.44
N THR A 233 -11.48 12.17 6.51
CA THR A 233 -11.58 11.26 5.35
C THR A 233 -11.44 9.81 5.79
N ILE A 234 -10.55 9.53 6.73
CA ILE A 234 -10.39 8.24 7.40
C ILE A 234 -10.63 8.37 8.91
N ARG A 235 -10.96 7.25 9.58
CA ARG A 235 -11.10 7.19 11.03
C ARG A 235 -9.86 6.59 11.68
N TRP A 236 -9.50 7.04 12.87
CA TRP A 236 -8.31 6.63 13.61
C TRP A 236 -8.25 5.13 13.98
N HIS A 237 -9.39 4.46 14.07
CA HIS A 237 -9.51 3.07 14.56
C HIS A 237 -8.59 2.09 13.81
N ILE A 238 -8.63 2.09 12.49
CA ILE A 238 -7.83 1.16 11.69
C ILE A 238 -6.34 1.49 11.75
N PRO A 239 -5.88 2.75 11.52
CA PRO A 239 -4.46 3.07 11.60
C PRO A 239 -3.85 2.73 12.95
N THR A 240 -4.51 3.13 14.05
CA THR A 240 -3.96 2.89 15.38
C THR A 240 -3.93 1.41 15.75
N SER A 241 -5.00 0.66 15.44
CA SER A 241 -5.03 -0.77 15.75
C SER A 241 -4.09 -1.58 14.85
N PHE A 242 -3.91 -1.20 13.58
CA PHE A 242 -2.91 -1.80 12.69
C PHE A 242 -1.49 -1.60 13.25
N LEU A 243 -1.13 -0.37 13.57
CA LEU A 243 0.20 -0.06 14.11
C LEU A 243 0.42 -0.75 15.47
N SER A 244 -0.59 -0.78 16.35
CA SER A 244 -0.50 -1.50 17.63
C SER A 244 -0.35 -3.00 17.42
N GLY A 245 -1.12 -3.61 16.50
CA GLY A 245 -1.03 -5.03 16.17
C GLY A 245 0.33 -5.46 15.61
N LEU A 246 1.04 -4.53 14.95
CA LEU A 246 2.41 -4.73 14.48
C LEU A 246 3.44 -4.49 15.59
N LEU A 247 3.32 -3.36 16.31
CA LEU A 247 4.34 -2.90 17.25
C LEU A 247 4.36 -3.70 18.55
N VAL A 248 3.22 -4.17 19.04
CA VAL A 248 3.17 -4.95 20.29
C VAL A 248 3.99 -6.24 20.18
N PRO A 249 3.75 -7.14 19.21
CA PRO A 249 4.57 -8.34 19.08
C PRO A 249 6.03 -8.02 18.72
N ALA A 250 6.28 -6.98 17.90
CA ALA A 250 7.64 -6.55 17.59
C ALA A 250 8.40 -6.12 18.84
N THR A 251 7.75 -5.36 19.74
CA THR A 251 8.38 -4.93 20.99
C THR A 251 8.61 -6.09 21.94
N VAL A 252 7.62 -6.96 22.12
CA VAL A 252 7.72 -8.11 23.04
C VAL A 252 8.87 -9.04 22.62
N LEU A 253 8.91 -9.41 21.35
CA LEU A 253 9.93 -10.33 20.87
C LEU A 253 11.35 -9.69 20.83
N TYR A 254 11.44 -8.41 20.48
CA TYR A 254 12.71 -7.69 20.56
C TYR A 254 13.24 -7.59 22.00
N VAL A 255 12.39 -7.38 22.99
CA VAL A 255 12.80 -7.37 24.41
C VAL A 255 13.27 -8.75 24.89
N ILE A 256 12.65 -9.82 24.37
CA ILE A 256 13.06 -11.20 24.71
C ILE A 256 14.42 -11.53 24.10
N ASP A 257 14.63 -11.22 22.82
CA ASP A 257 15.91 -11.48 22.12
C ASP A 257 16.21 -10.37 21.10
N PRO A 258 16.96 -9.32 21.50
CA PRO A 258 17.35 -8.23 20.59
C PRO A 258 18.28 -8.66 19.45
N SER A 259 18.90 -9.83 19.54
CA SER A 259 19.79 -10.34 18.49
C SER A 259 18.99 -11.02 17.36
N ALA A 260 17.91 -11.72 17.70
CA ALA A 260 17.11 -12.51 16.77
C ALA A 260 15.94 -11.74 16.13
N PHE A 261 15.54 -10.61 16.71
CA PHE A 261 14.38 -9.84 16.22
C PHE A 261 14.75 -8.39 15.90
N ALA A 262 14.14 -7.85 14.82
CA ALA A 262 14.35 -6.47 14.44
C ALA A 262 13.61 -5.52 15.39
N THR A 263 14.12 -4.27 15.51
CA THR A 263 13.50 -3.25 16.36
C THR A 263 12.09 -2.91 15.91
N PRO A 264 11.18 -2.51 16.84
CA PRO A 264 9.85 -2.01 16.49
C PRO A 264 9.89 -0.82 15.52
N GLY A 265 10.85 0.08 15.67
CA GLY A 265 11.08 1.21 14.76
C GLY A 265 11.40 0.76 13.34
N PHE A 266 12.19 -0.29 13.18
CA PHE A 266 12.46 -0.86 11.86
C PHE A 266 11.17 -1.34 11.19
N HIS A 267 10.33 -2.08 11.88
CA HIS A 267 9.05 -2.55 11.32
C HIS A 267 8.10 -1.41 10.96
N LEU A 268 8.14 -0.31 11.73
CA LEU A 268 7.30 0.86 11.54
C LEU A 268 7.65 1.62 10.25
N PHE A 269 8.95 1.86 10.04
CA PHE A 269 9.46 2.70 8.94
C PHE A 269 9.98 1.90 7.73
N SER A 270 9.78 0.57 7.72
CA SER A 270 10.17 -0.28 6.60
C SER A 270 8.97 -0.85 5.85
N GLY A 271 9.16 -1.06 4.54
CA GLY A 271 8.14 -1.60 3.66
C GLY A 271 6.88 -0.72 3.58
N ALA A 272 5.76 -1.35 3.33
CA ALA A 272 4.48 -0.68 3.15
C ALA A 272 3.70 -0.45 4.45
N THR A 273 4.32 -0.44 5.64
CA THR A 273 3.60 -0.30 6.93
C THR A 273 2.75 0.96 6.98
N MET A 274 3.33 2.13 6.73
CA MET A 274 2.60 3.39 6.78
C MET A 274 1.54 3.49 5.67
N LEU A 275 1.87 3.04 4.47
CA LEU A 275 0.92 2.98 3.36
C LEU A 275 -0.24 2.03 3.69
N GLY A 276 0.06 0.87 4.26
CA GLY A 276 -0.92 -0.12 4.73
C GLY A 276 -1.87 0.44 5.78
N ALA A 277 -1.32 1.08 6.81
CA ALA A 277 -2.10 1.57 7.95
C ALA A 277 -3.02 2.74 7.58
N PHE A 278 -2.57 3.69 6.77
CA PHE A 278 -3.29 4.94 6.52
C PHE A 278 -4.07 4.97 5.20
N PHE A 279 -3.67 4.20 4.19
CA PHE A 279 -4.25 4.29 2.84
C PHE A 279 -4.87 2.98 2.36
N ILE A 280 -4.23 1.83 2.58
CA ILE A 280 -4.69 0.55 2.04
C ILE A 280 -5.78 -0.05 2.94
N ALA A 281 -5.50 -0.24 4.23
CA ALA A 281 -6.45 -0.87 5.17
C ALA A 281 -7.66 0.03 5.49
N THR A 282 -7.56 1.32 5.24
CA THR A 282 -8.64 2.30 5.46
C THR A 282 -9.58 2.44 4.28
N GLU A 283 -9.44 1.65 3.22
CA GLU A 283 -10.38 1.63 2.10
C GLU A 283 -11.79 1.32 2.61
N PRO A 284 -12.78 2.24 2.42
CA PRO A 284 -14.05 2.14 3.12
C PRO A 284 -14.94 0.98 2.67
N VAL A 285 -14.68 0.41 1.50
CA VAL A 285 -15.52 -0.66 0.91
C VAL A 285 -15.11 -2.03 1.44
N SER A 286 -13.82 -2.34 1.44
CA SER A 286 -13.30 -3.64 1.84
C SER A 286 -13.01 -3.77 3.33
N ALA A 287 -12.99 -2.64 4.08
CA ALA A 287 -12.74 -2.63 5.52
C ALA A 287 -13.99 -2.91 6.35
N ALA A 288 -13.79 -3.23 7.65
CA ALA A 288 -14.88 -3.44 8.61
C ALA A 288 -15.74 -2.18 8.83
N GLY A 289 -17.05 -2.36 8.91
CA GLY A 289 -18.02 -1.26 8.99
C GLY A 289 -18.22 -0.69 10.39
N THR A 290 -18.11 -1.51 11.45
CA THR A 290 -18.33 -1.11 12.84
C THR A 290 -17.05 -0.61 13.50
N ASP A 291 -17.14 0.27 14.51
CA ASP A 291 -15.93 0.79 15.17
C ASP A 291 -15.15 -0.30 15.90
N ARG A 292 -15.82 -1.24 16.57
CA ARG A 292 -15.19 -2.44 17.16
C ARG A 292 -14.59 -3.34 16.08
N GLY A 293 -15.31 -3.53 14.97
CA GLY A 293 -14.82 -4.32 13.84
C GLY A 293 -13.57 -3.73 13.21
N ARG A 294 -13.48 -2.41 13.09
CA ARG A 294 -12.28 -1.71 12.60
C ARG A 294 -11.06 -1.93 13.48
N LEU A 295 -11.24 -1.94 14.81
CA LEU A 295 -10.13 -2.23 15.73
C LEU A 295 -9.65 -3.67 15.58
N ILE A 296 -10.55 -4.66 15.49
CA ILE A 296 -10.20 -6.07 15.29
C ILE A 296 -9.53 -6.26 13.93
N TYR A 297 -10.11 -5.66 12.88
CA TYR A 297 -9.59 -5.74 11.51
C TYR A 297 -8.19 -5.16 11.40
N GLY A 298 -7.96 -3.95 11.91
CA GLY A 298 -6.63 -3.32 11.89
C GLY A 298 -5.60 -4.09 12.70
N ALA A 299 -5.95 -4.50 13.94
CA ALA A 299 -5.05 -5.30 14.78
C ALA A 299 -4.69 -6.64 14.13
N GLY A 300 -5.67 -7.30 13.50
CA GLY A 300 -5.44 -8.54 12.75
C GLY A 300 -4.47 -8.34 11.59
N ILE A 301 -4.60 -7.25 10.81
CA ILE A 301 -3.65 -6.94 9.75
C ILE A 301 -2.25 -6.73 10.32
N GLY A 302 -2.10 -5.88 11.36
CA GLY A 302 -0.80 -5.60 11.96
C GLY A 302 -0.09 -6.84 12.48
N LEU A 303 -0.83 -7.72 13.18
CA LEU A 303 -0.32 -9.00 13.66
C LEU A 303 0.13 -9.92 12.52
N LEU A 304 -0.69 -10.04 11.46
CA LEU A 304 -0.35 -10.84 10.29
C LEU A 304 0.86 -10.28 9.54
N VAL A 305 0.98 -8.96 9.41
CA VAL A 305 2.17 -8.32 8.81
C VAL A 305 3.42 -8.68 9.57
N TYR A 306 3.38 -8.60 10.90
CA TYR A 306 4.51 -9.00 11.73
C TYR A 306 4.87 -10.49 11.55
N ALA A 307 3.86 -11.36 11.60
CA ALA A 307 4.05 -12.80 11.43
C ALA A 307 4.64 -13.16 10.06
N LEU A 308 4.13 -12.55 8.98
CA LEU A 308 4.63 -12.78 7.63
C LEU A 308 6.05 -12.24 7.41
N ARG A 309 6.37 -11.08 8.00
CA ARG A 309 7.73 -10.54 7.94
C ARG A 309 8.74 -11.42 8.66
N THR A 310 8.37 -11.93 9.83
CA THR A 310 9.28 -12.72 10.67
C THR A 310 9.39 -14.17 10.19
N TRP A 311 8.28 -14.84 9.93
CA TRP A 311 8.26 -16.28 9.63
C TRP A 311 7.77 -16.63 8.22
N GLY A 312 7.13 -15.69 7.52
CA GLY A 312 6.58 -15.95 6.18
C GLY A 312 7.65 -16.07 5.08
N ALA A 313 7.24 -16.33 3.85
CA ALA A 313 8.12 -16.39 2.69
C ALA A 313 8.48 -15.00 2.15
N TYR A 314 7.51 -14.08 2.12
CA TYR A 314 7.69 -12.75 1.57
C TYR A 314 8.31 -11.77 2.57
N PRO A 315 9.16 -10.83 2.14
CA PRO A 315 9.79 -9.84 3.03
C PRO A 315 8.77 -8.81 3.55
N ASP A 316 7.81 -8.40 2.73
CA ASP A 316 6.68 -7.54 3.15
C ASP A 316 5.35 -8.27 3.03
N GLY A 317 4.65 -8.39 4.16
CA GLY A 317 3.40 -9.11 4.28
C GLY A 317 2.14 -8.24 4.16
N VAL A 318 2.24 -6.92 3.93
CA VAL A 318 1.09 -6.00 4.04
C VAL A 318 -0.03 -6.37 3.08
N ALA A 319 0.26 -6.61 1.81
CA ALA A 319 -0.76 -6.94 0.82
C ALA A 319 -1.50 -8.24 1.14
N PHE A 320 -0.76 -9.29 1.49
CA PHE A 320 -1.33 -10.59 1.87
C PHE A 320 -2.19 -10.47 3.14
N SER A 321 -1.70 -9.76 4.15
CA SER A 321 -2.43 -9.53 5.40
C SER A 321 -3.74 -8.78 5.19
N VAL A 322 -3.72 -7.73 4.36
CA VAL A 322 -4.91 -6.96 4.02
C VAL A 322 -5.93 -7.83 3.29
N LEU A 323 -5.52 -8.61 2.27
CA LEU A 323 -6.44 -9.48 1.53
C LEU A 323 -7.03 -10.58 2.42
N LEU A 324 -6.22 -11.22 3.27
CA LEU A 324 -6.72 -12.21 4.22
C LEU A 324 -7.76 -11.60 5.16
N MET A 325 -7.47 -10.43 5.72
CA MET A 325 -8.39 -9.75 6.62
C MET A 325 -9.62 -9.18 5.89
N ASN A 326 -9.52 -8.77 4.64
CA ASN A 326 -10.69 -8.42 3.82
C ASN A 326 -11.67 -9.60 3.72
N GLY A 327 -11.15 -10.82 3.49
CA GLY A 327 -11.96 -12.04 3.48
C GLY A 327 -12.69 -12.31 4.80
N THR A 328 -12.15 -11.86 5.94
CA THR A 328 -12.78 -12.05 7.26
C THR A 328 -13.77 -10.94 7.64
N VAL A 329 -13.84 -9.84 6.90
CA VAL A 329 -14.71 -8.68 7.20
C VAL A 329 -16.19 -9.06 7.37
N PRO A 330 -16.80 -9.94 6.55
CA PRO A 330 -18.19 -10.36 6.77
C PRO A 330 -18.40 -11.00 8.14
N LEU A 331 -17.43 -11.83 8.59
CA LEU A 331 -17.45 -12.47 9.90
C LEU A 331 -17.29 -11.43 11.02
N ILE A 332 -16.29 -10.55 10.91
CA ILE A 332 -16.06 -9.48 11.88
C ILE A 332 -17.31 -8.62 12.03
N ASN A 333 -17.89 -8.17 10.93
CA ASN A 333 -19.10 -7.35 10.93
C ASN A 333 -20.28 -8.06 11.59
N ARG A 334 -20.45 -9.39 11.37
CA ARG A 334 -21.51 -10.18 11.99
C ARG A 334 -21.42 -10.15 13.51
N TYR A 335 -20.22 -10.34 14.07
CA TYR A 335 -20.02 -10.41 15.53
C TYR A 335 -19.85 -9.05 16.22
N THR A 336 -19.64 -7.99 15.47
CA THR A 336 -19.42 -6.63 16.02
C THR A 336 -20.59 -5.68 15.79
N ARG A 337 -21.69 -6.13 15.21
CA ARG A 337 -22.88 -5.31 15.02
C ARG A 337 -23.45 -4.86 16.37
N PRO A 338 -23.75 -3.56 16.54
CA PRO A 338 -24.46 -3.10 17.73
C PRO A 338 -25.83 -3.77 17.81
N ARG A 339 -26.24 -4.17 19.00
CA ARG A 339 -27.58 -4.69 19.22
C ARG A 339 -28.61 -3.61 18.96
N ILE A 340 -29.56 -3.86 18.09
CA ILE A 340 -30.69 -2.97 17.83
C ILE A 340 -31.71 -3.22 18.92
N TYR A 341 -32.33 -2.14 19.43
CA TYR A 341 -33.38 -2.21 20.43
C TYR A 341 -34.50 -3.15 19.96
N GLY A 342 -34.82 -4.19 20.75
CA GLY A 342 -35.84 -5.20 20.41
C GLY A 342 -35.32 -6.50 19.78
N GLN A 343 -34.04 -6.66 19.51
CA GLN A 343 -33.45 -7.97 19.13
C GLN A 343 -32.86 -8.64 20.37
N ARG A 344 -33.37 -9.86 20.68
CA ARG A 344 -32.80 -10.78 21.69
C ARG A 344 -31.54 -11.46 21.19
#